data_be610a0dcea98616055d26fd36177c0b
#
_entry.id   be610a0dcea98616055d26fd36177c0b
#
_cell.length_a   1.000
_cell.length_b   1.000
_cell.length_c   1.000
_cell.angle_alpha   90.00
_cell.angle_beta   90.00
_cell.angle_gamma   90.00
#
_symmetry.space_group_name_H-M   'P 1'
#
loop_
_entity.id
_entity.type
_entity.pdbx_description
1 polymer ?
#
loop_
_entity_poly.entity_id
_entity_poly.type
_entity_poly.pdbx_seq_one_letter_code
_entity_poly.pdbx_strand_id
1 'polypeptide(L)'
;MTPTAPPGERSVLRDQDPVVFIDRKERSYLRTLRRGGRISVRGQAVPCDAVIGLPEGSRVETASGERLLVVRPTYAQLIPSLPRRAEPIYPKDAGPILLWGDIGPGMHVVEVGTGPGALTLALLRAVGPTGRLTSYEARDDFATLARENVARYHGAADNWTVRVADAFEGLDERDVDRLIVDLAEPWRLLDVVARTLRPGGVLTAFLPTVLQVKQLVDALRAGCFGAVETLETLARFWHVHDRSIRPAHRMVAHTGFLVFARRLAGNSELTRPEPCSTDEHVHAG
;
A
#
# COMPACT_ATOMS: atom_id res chain seq x y z
N MET A 1 -1.14 -13.83 4.36
CA MET A 1 -0.01 -14.80 4.25
C MET A 1 -0.62 -16.13 3.92
N THR A 2 -0.26 -16.74 2.78
CA THR A 2 -0.40 -18.18 2.69
C THR A 2 0.05 -18.73 4.03
N PRO A 3 -0.69 -19.66 4.69
CA PRO A 3 -0.32 -20.15 6.01
C PRO A 3 1.17 -20.43 5.99
N THR A 4 1.87 -19.94 6.98
CA THR A 4 3.34 -19.96 7.05
C THR A 4 3.81 -21.40 6.93
N ALA A 5 4.02 -21.84 5.68
CA ALA A 5 4.73 -23.08 5.44
C ALA A 5 6.04 -23.04 6.23
N PRO A 6 6.43 -24.11 6.90
CA PRO A 6 7.68 -24.17 7.64
C PRO A 6 8.87 -23.72 6.77
N PRO A 7 9.94 -23.18 7.33
CA PRO A 7 11.02 -22.53 6.59
C PRO A 7 11.54 -23.26 5.36
N GLY A 8 11.51 -24.61 5.35
CA GLY A 8 11.91 -25.42 4.20
C GLY A 8 10.86 -25.53 3.08
N GLU A 9 9.58 -25.33 3.37
CA GLU A 9 8.51 -25.45 2.37
C GLU A 9 8.26 -24.17 1.58
N ARG A 10 8.72 -23.00 2.05
CA ARG A 10 8.64 -21.73 1.31
C ARG A 10 9.64 -21.65 0.16
N SER A 11 10.62 -22.51 0.13
CA SER A 11 11.68 -22.43 -0.89
C SER A 11 11.26 -23.00 -2.26
N VAL A 12 10.15 -23.71 -2.36
CA VAL A 12 9.72 -24.38 -3.60
C VAL A 12 8.54 -23.63 -4.22
N LEU A 13 8.65 -23.38 -5.54
CA LEU A 13 7.59 -22.75 -6.34
C LEU A 13 6.46 -23.74 -6.60
N ARG A 14 5.21 -23.30 -6.39
CA ARG A 14 4.02 -24.17 -6.45
C ARG A 14 3.06 -23.74 -7.56
N ASP A 15 2.12 -24.61 -7.88
CA ASP A 15 0.96 -24.27 -8.72
C ASP A 15 0.20 -23.10 -8.09
N GLN A 16 -0.30 -22.19 -8.92
CA GLN A 16 -0.96 -20.92 -8.59
C GLN A 16 -0.06 -19.85 -7.92
N ASP A 17 1.23 -20.11 -7.68
CA ASP A 17 2.13 -19.10 -7.16
C ASP A 17 2.26 -17.93 -8.15
N PRO A 18 2.13 -16.66 -7.68
CA PRO A 18 2.60 -15.51 -8.43
C PRO A 18 4.12 -15.52 -8.44
N VAL A 19 4.71 -15.37 -9.61
CA VAL A 19 6.16 -15.33 -9.79
C VAL A 19 6.57 -14.18 -10.71
N VAL A 20 7.77 -13.68 -10.50
CA VAL A 20 8.42 -12.73 -11.39
C VAL A 20 9.54 -13.45 -12.13
N PHE A 21 9.47 -13.43 -13.45
CA PHE A 21 10.59 -13.79 -14.31
C PHE A 21 11.46 -12.55 -14.54
N ILE A 22 12.75 -12.66 -14.29
CA ILE A 22 13.70 -11.56 -14.46
C ILE A 22 14.70 -11.96 -15.53
N ASP A 23 14.78 -11.17 -16.59
CA ASP A 23 15.71 -11.39 -17.69
C ASP A 23 17.12 -10.82 -17.37
N ARG A 24 18.09 -11.12 -18.24
CA ARG A 24 19.47 -10.61 -18.09
C ARG A 24 19.61 -9.09 -18.14
N LYS A 25 18.57 -8.36 -18.57
CA LYS A 25 18.51 -6.88 -18.56
C LYS A 25 17.73 -6.37 -17.33
N GLU A 26 17.50 -7.22 -16.34
CA GLU A 26 16.79 -6.95 -15.07
C GLU A 26 15.33 -6.51 -15.27
N ARG A 27 14.73 -6.82 -16.43
CA ARG A 27 13.31 -6.55 -16.64
C ARG A 27 12.46 -7.65 -16.01
N SER A 28 11.43 -7.23 -15.29
CA SER A 28 10.55 -8.10 -14.50
C SER A 28 9.23 -8.35 -15.22
N TYR A 29 8.76 -9.60 -15.18
CA TYR A 29 7.52 -10.05 -15.80
C TYR A 29 6.71 -10.86 -14.78
N LEU A 30 5.69 -10.23 -14.17
CA LEU A 30 4.79 -10.90 -13.22
C LEU A 30 3.89 -11.87 -13.97
N ARG A 31 3.84 -13.11 -13.49
CA ARG A 31 3.00 -14.20 -14.03
C ARG A 31 2.48 -15.05 -12.89
N THR A 32 1.44 -15.85 -13.16
CA THR A 32 0.96 -16.88 -12.24
C THR A 32 1.26 -18.26 -12.83
N LEU A 33 1.89 -19.11 -12.06
CA LEU A 33 2.14 -20.49 -12.45
C LEU A 33 0.82 -21.26 -12.52
N ARG A 34 0.63 -22.04 -13.58
CA ARG A 34 -0.54 -22.93 -13.70
C ARG A 34 -0.08 -24.27 -14.26
N ARG A 35 -0.32 -25.35 -13.53
CA ARG A 35 0.02 -26.69 -13.96
C ARG A 35 -0.52 -26.99 -15.36
N GLY A 36 0.29 -27.57 -16.23
CA GLY A 36 -0.02 -27.82 -17.64
C GLY A 36 -0.05 -26.55 -18.51
N GLY A 37 0.13 -25.37 -17.92
CA GLY A 37 0.09 -24.10 -18.63
C GLY A 37 1.44 -23.68 -19.23
N ARG A 38 1.39 -22.63 -20.05
CA ARG A 38 2.57 -21.97 -20.61
C ARG A 38 2.51 -20.47 -20.34
N ILE A 39 3.64 -19.91 -20.00
CA ILE A 39 3.82 -18.47 -19.75
C ILE A 39 4.61 -17.87 -20.90
N SER A 40 4.12 -16.74 -21.44
CA SER A 40 4.89 -15.96 -22.40
C SER A 40 5.72 -14.90 -21.68
N VAL A 41 7.04 -14.94 -21.90
CA VAL A 41 7.98 -13.89 -21.49
C VAL A 41 8.65 -13.38 -22.77
N ARG A 42 8.36 -12.16 -23.18
CA ARG A 42 8.88 -11.54 -24.42
C ARG A 42 8.65 -12.37 -25.69
N GLY A 43 7.47 -13.01 -25.79
CA GLY A 43 7.16 -13.88 -26.92
C GLY A 43 7.77 -15.28 -26.85
N GLN A 44 8.58 -15.56 -25.82
CA GLN A 44 9.15 -16.89 -25.57
C GLN A 44 8.25 -17.66 -24.59
N ALA A 45 7.93 -18.90 -24.94
CA ALA A 45 7.11 -19.76 -24.09
C ALA A 45 7.98 -20.46 -23.04
N VAL A 46 7.55 -20.40 -21.79
CA VAL A 46 8.10 -21.18 -20.66
C VAL A 46 6.99 -22.09 -20.14
N PRO A 47 7.16 -23.43 -20.16
CA PRO A 47 6.20 -24.34 -19.55
C PRO A 47 6.16 -24.12 -18.03
N CYS A 48 4.96 -23.96 -17.43
CA CYS A 48 4.85 -23.82 -15.99
C CYS A 48 5.36 -25.04 -15.23
N ASP A 49 5.19 -26.24 -15.79
CA ASP A 49 5.64 -27.49 -15.17
C ASP A 49 7.17 -27.60 -15.09
N ALA A 50 7.90 -26.84 -15.91
CA ALA A 50 9.36 -26.73 -15.80
C ALA A 50 9.80 -25.79 -14.65
N VAL A 51 8.86 -25.05 -14.05
CA VAL A 51 9.10 -24.09 -12.97
C VAL A 51 8.54 -24.58 -11.64
N ILE A 52 7.35 -25.21 -11.69
CA ILE A 52 6.71 -25.78 -10.51
C ILE A 52 7.59 -26.90 -9.93
N GLY A 53 7.87 -26.83 -8.64
CA GLY A 53 8.75 -27.76 -7.95
C GLY A 53 10.20 -27.31 -7.84
N LEU A 54 10.62 -26.27 -8.57
CA LEU A 54 11.95 -25.69 -8.42
C LEU A 54 12.06 -24.85 -7.15
N PRO A 55 13.25 -24.76 -6.55
CA PRO A 55 13.52 -23.78 -5.51
C PRO A 55 13.35 -22.35 -6.06
N GLU A 56 12.80 -21.45 -5.21
CA GLU A 56 12.78 -20.03 -5.51
C GLU A 56 14.22 -19.50 -5.73
N GLY A 57 14.43 -18.63 -6.70
CA GLY A 57 15.77 -18.19 -7.10
C GLY A 57 16.40 -19.05 -8.19
N SER A 58 15.68 -20.08 -8.67
CA SER A 58 16.14 -20.92 -9.80
C SER A 58 16.19 -20.11 -11.10
N ARG A 59 17.01 -20.61 -12.03
CA ARG A 59 17.03 -20.13 -13.41
C ARG A 59 16.42 -21.16 -14.32
N VAL A 60 15.52 -20.69 -15.17
CA VAL A 60 14.89 -21.50 -16.21
C VAL A 60 15.29 -21.01 -17.59
N GLU A 61 15.36 -21.90 -18.54
CA GLU A 61 15.77 -21.57 -19.90
C GLU A 61 14.54 -21.54 -20.81
N THR A 62 14.44 -20.51 -21.65
CA THR A 62 13.40 -20.43 -22.69
C THR A 62 13.77 -21.30 -23.87
N ALA A 63 12.84 -21.53 -24.80
CA ALA A 63 13.10 -22.30 -26.04
C ALA A 63 14.22 -21.69 -26.90
N SER A 64 14.52 -20.39 -26.74
CA SER A 64 15.61 -19.70 -27.43
C SER A 64 16.95 -19.69 -26.67
N GLY A 65 17.04 -20.38 -25.52
CA GLY A 65 18.25 -20.42 -24.70
C GLY A 65 18.43 -19.20 -23.78
N GLU A 66 17.45 -18.30 -23.68
CA GLU A 66 17.50 -17.18 -22.72
C GLU A 66 17.27 -17.70 -21.30
N ARG A 67 18.15 -17.32 -20.37
CA ARG A 67 18.02 -17.68 -18.95
C ARG A 67 17.25 -16.61 -18.19
N LEU A 68 16.21 -17.03 -17.51
CA LEU A 68 15.35 -16.20 -16.67
C LEU A 68 15.50 -16.63 -15.21
N LEU A 69 15.73 -15.67 -14.31
CA LEU A 69 15.62 -15.88 -12.88
C LEU A 69 14.15 -15.90 -12.50
N VAL A 70 13.73 -16.82 -11.64
CA VAL A 70 12.34 -16.94 -11.16
C VAL A 70 12.28 -16.80 -9.66
N VAL A 71 11.52 -15.80 -9.20
CA VAL A 71 11.32 -15.50 -7.78
C VAL A 71 9.85 -15.16 -7.50
N ARG A 72 9.42 -15.25 -6.24
CA ARG A 72 8.15 -14.65 -5.84
C ARG A 72 8.24 -13.13 -5.85
N PRO A 73 7.16 -12.41 -6.19
CA PRO A 73 7.21 -10.95 -6.22
C PRO A 73 7.37 -10.37 -4.82
N THR A 74 8.21 -9.36 -4.69
CA THR A 74 8.13 -8.44 -3.57
C THR A 74 6.87 -7.58 -3.70
N TYR A 75 6.43 -6.93 -2.61
CA TYR A 75 5.32 -5.97 -2.68
C TYR A 75 5.56 -4.88 -3.75
N ALA A 76 6.79 -4.37 -3.81
CA ALA A 76 7.17 -3.33 -4.78
C ALA A 76 7.11 -3.80 -6.25
N GLN A 77 7.36 -5.08 -6.51
CA GLN A 77 7.24 -5.66 -7.85
C GLN A 77 5.78 -6.00 -8.21
N LEU A 78 4.97 -6.33 -7.18
CA LEU A 78 3.59 -6.73 -7.35
C LEU A 78 2.69 -5.54 -7.72
N ILE A 79 2.74 -4.45 -6.93
CA ILE A 79 1.77 -3.35 -7.01
C ILE A 79 1.68 -2.70 -8.39
N PRO A 80 2.78 -2.37 -9.09
CA PRO A 80 2.70 -1.81 -10.44
C PRO A 80 2.04 -2.73 -11.47
N SER A 81 2.05 -4.03 -11.21
CA SER A 81 1.51 -5.07 -12.11
C SER A 81 0.16 -5.62 -11.64
N LEU A 82 -0.38 -5.11 -10.55
CA LEU A 82 -1.66 -5.54 -10.00
C LEU A 82 -2.79 -5.29 -11.02
N PRO A 83 -3.70 -6.24 -11.24
CA PRO A 83 -4.94 -5.97 -11.97
C PRO A 83 -5.67 -4.79 -11.33
N ARG A 84 -5.87 -3.72 -12.09
CA ARG A 84 -6.43 -2.48 -11.58
C ARG A 84 -7.25 -1.74 -12.62
N ARG A 85 -8.22 -0.95 -12.14
CA ARG A 85 -9.02 -0.02 -12.92
C ARG A 85 -8.84 1.43 -12.46
N ALA A 86 -8.02 1.64 -11.41
CA ALA A 86 -7.64 2.95 -10.88
C ALA A 86 -6.15 2.93 -10.51
N GLU A 87 -5.56 4.10 -10.34
CA GLU A 87 -4.18 4.21 -9.87
C GLU A 87 -4.09 3.75 -8.40
N PRO A 88 -3.18 2.82 -8.07
CA PRO A 88 -3.00 2.35 -6.71
C PRO A 88 -2.08 3.29 -5.93
N ILE A 89 -2.12 3.25 -4.62
CA ILE A 89 -1.05 3.80 -3.78
C ILE A 89 0.22 2.99 -4.05
N TYR A 90 1.26 3.66 -4.54
CA TYR A 90 2.51 3.04 -4.92
C TYR A 90 3.37 2.67 -3.69
N PRO A 91 4.31 1.71 -3.83
CA PRO A 91 5.15 1.28 -2.70
C PRO A 91 5.93 2.41 -2.02
N LYS A 92 6.32 3.45 -2.77
CA LYS A 92 7.03 4.60 -2.20
C LYS A 92 6.17 5.39 -1.19
N ASP A 93 4.85 5.36 -1.36
CA ASP A 93 3.88 6.02 -0.48
C ASP A 93 3.33 5.05 0.58
N ALA A 94 3.13 3.78 0.22
CA ALA A 94 2.69 2.75 1.17
C ALA A 94 3.66 2.57 2.34
N GLY A 95 4.99 2.64 2.10
CA GLY A 95 5.99 2.58 3.15
C GLY A 95 5.82 3.67 4.22
N PRO A 96 5.80 4.95 3.85
CA PRO A 96 5.51 6.04 4.78
C PRO A 96 4.14 5.94 5.45
N ILE A 97 3.08 5.51 4.75
CA ILE A 97 1.77 5.26 5.39
C ILE A 97 1.92 4.29 6.56
N LEU A 98 2.67 3.21 6.39
CA LEU A 98 2.88 2.24 7.46
C LEU A 98 3.73 2.80 8.61
N LEU A 99 4.80 3.53 8.30
CA LEU A 99 5.78 3.98 9.30
C LEU A 99 5.34 5.25 10.03
N TRP A 100 4.91 6.29 9.32
CA TRP A 100 4.40 7.52 9.95
C TRP A 100 2.99 7.35 10.50
N GLY A 101 2.17 6.49 9.87
CA GLY A 101 0.90 6.04 10.43
C GLY A 101 1.06 5.12 11.63
N ASP A 102 2.31 4.65 11.94
CA ASP A 102 2.62 3.74 13.04
C ASP A 102 1.70 2.52 13.04
N ILE A 103 1.64 1.83 11.87
CA ILE A 103 0.79 0.65 11.67
C ILE A 103 1.61 -0.60 11.92
N GLY A 104 1.21 -1.38 12.91
CA GLY A 104 1.94 -2.55 13.37
C GLY A 104 1.07 -3.73 13.78
N PRO A 105 1.72 -4.84 14.21
CA PRO A 105 1.03 -6.06 14.57
C PRO A 105 -0.01 -5.88 15.69
N GLY A 106 -1.15 -6.54 15.55
CA GLY A 106 -2.22 -6.54 16.55
C GLY A 106 -3.16 -5.33 16.50
N MET A 107 -2.87 -4.32 15.69
CA MET A 107 -3.69 -3.10 15.59
C MET A 107 -5.01 -3.35 14.86
N HIS A 108 -6.04 -2.59 15.27
CA HIS A 108 -7.28 -2.44 14.53
C HIS A 108 -7.18 -1.23 13.60
N VAL A 109 -7.25 -1.48 12.31
CA VAL A 109 -7.08 -0.49 11.25
C VAL A 109 -8.35 -0.41 10.40
N VAL A 110 -8.75 0.81 10.06
CA VAL A 110 -9.80 1.06 9.06
C VAL A 110 -9.19 1.74 7.83
N GLU A 111 -9.52 1.22 6.66
CA GLU A 111 -9.16 1.76 5.35
C GLU A 111 -10.42 2.26 4.65
N VAL A 112 -10.42 3.49 4.17
CA VAL A 112 -11.51 4.10 3.41
C VAL A 112 -11.00 4.42 2.01
N GLY A 113 -11.64 3.85 0.99
CA GLY A 113 -11.19 3.89 -0.40
C GLY A 113 -10.24 2.73 -0.70
N THR A 114 -10.77 1.51 -0.71
CA THR A 114 -10.00 0.27 -0.92
C THR A 114 -9.40 0.18 -2.32
N GLY A 115 -10.14 0.66 -3.33
CA GLY A 115 -9.75 0.53 -4.73
C GLY A 115 -9.45 -0.92 -5.11
N PRO A 116 -8.34 -1.20 -5.85
CA PRO A 116 -7.96 -2.56 -6.23
C PRO A 116 -7.32 -3.38 -5.08
N GLY A 117 -7.26 -2.86 -3.86
CA GLY A 117 -6.67 -3.54 -2.69
C GLY A 117 -5.15 -3.45 -2.60
N ALA A 118 -4.53 -2.48 -3.26
CA ALA A 118 -3.08 -2.32 -3.25
C ALA A 118 -2.57 -1.98 -1.84
N LEU A 119 -3.14 -0.95 -1.20
CA LEU A 119 -2.79 -0.58 0.17
C LEU A 119 -3.25 -1.65 1.16
N THR A 120 -4.43 -2.25 0.95
CA THR A 120 -4.95 -3.38 1.74
C THR A 120 -3.92 -4.49 1.92
N LEU A 121 -3.20 -4.87 0.83
CA LEU A 121 -2.13 -5.87 0.89
C LEU A 121 -0.96 -5.45 1.80
N ALA A 122 -0.62 -4.16 1.86
CA ALA A 122 0.41 -3.64 2.75
C ALA A 122 -0.08 -3.64 4.20
N LEU A 123 -1.31 -3.16 4.42
CA LEU A 123 -1.95 -3.10 5.75
C LEU A 123 -2.08 -4.49 6.37
N LEU A 124 -2.56 -5.49 5.62
CA LEU A 124 -2.66 -6.87 6.10
C LEU A 124 -1.31 -7.45 6.53
N ARG A 125 -0.25 -7.16 5.78
CA ARG A 125 1.12 -7.56 6.16
C ARG A 125 1.59 -6.89 7.45
N ALA A 126 1.24 -5.61 7.64
CA ALA A 126 1.67 -4.82 8.79
C ALA A 126 0.91 -5.23 10.06
N VAL A 127 -0.41 -5.35 10.01
CA VAL A 127 -1.21 -5.70 11.19
C VAL A 127 -1.02 -7.17 11.61
N GLY A 128 -0.61 -8.03 10.67
CA GLY A 128 -0.39 -9.44 10.93
C GLY A 128 -1.67 -10.19 11.31
N PRO A 129 -1.56 -11.48 11.68
CA PRO A 129 -2.73 -12.33 11.93
C PRO A 129 -3.50 -11.97 13.19
N THR A 130 -2.91 -11.24 14.14
CA THR A 130 -3.54 -10.82 15.39
C THR A 130 -4.20 -9.45 15.31
N GLY A 131 -3.90 -8.67 14.25
CA GLY A 131 -4.56 -7.39 14.00
C GLY A 131 -5.85 -7.57 13.22
N ARG A 132 -6.60 -6.48 13.05
CA ARG A 132 -7.85 -6.43 12.28
C ARG A 132 -7.78 -5.32 11.25
N LEU A 133 -8.26 -5.60 10.05
CA LEU A 133 -8.43 -4.61 9.00
C LEU A 133 -9.89 -4.59 8.54
N THR A 134 -10.51 -3.42 8.54
CA THR A 134 -11.80 -3.18 7.87
C THR A 134 -11.60 -2.17 6.76
N SER A 135 -11.99 -2.54 5.55
CA SER A 135 -11.89 -1.67 4.37
C SER A 135 -13.27 -1.29 3.88
N TYR A 136 -13.48 -0.01 3.59
CA TYR A 136 -14.70 0.54 3.02
C TYR A 136 -14.48 0.92 1.57
N GLU A 137 -15.37 0.46 0.70
CA GLU A 137 -15.39 0.76 -0.73
C GLU A 137 -16.82 0.96 -1.20
N ALA A 138 -17.12 2.11 -1.79
CA ALA A 138 -18.48 2.42 -2.24
C ALA A 138 -18.88 1.64 -3.50
N ARG A 139 -17.90 1.19 -4.28
CA ARG A 139 -18.09 0.51 -5.57
C ARG A 139 -17.88 -0.99 -5.42
N ASP A 140 -18.93 -1.78 -5.68
CA ASP A 140 -18.87 -3.24 -5.57
C ASP A 140 -17.87 -3.88 -6.54
N ASP A 141 -17.69 -3.31 -7.74
CA ASP A 141 -16.70 -3.82 -8.70
C ASP A 141 -15.25 -3.67 -8.21
N PHE A 142 -14.93 -2.61 -7.46
CA PHE A 142 -13.63 -2.46 -6.80
C PHE A 142 -13.50 -3.35 -5.57
N ALA A 143 -14.53 -3.45 -4.74
CA ALA A 143 -14.52 -4.36 -3.60
C ALA A 143 -14.31 -5.81 -4.03
N THR A 144 -14.94 -6.23 -5.12
CA THR A 144 -14.74 -7.55 -5.72
C THR A 144 -13.30 -7.73 -6.21
N LEU A 145 -12.76 -6.74 -6.93
CA LEU A 145 -11.38 -6.77 -7.41
C LEU A 145 -10.36 -6.83 -6.24
N ALA A 146 -10.63 -6.09 -5.15
CA ALA A 146 -9.80 -6.15 -3.95
C ALA A 146 -9.82 -7.55 -3.31
N ARG A 147 -11.00 -8.19 -3.20
CA ARG A 147 -11.11 -9.57 -2.71
C ARG A 147 -10.31 -10.55 -3.55
N GLU A 148 -10.39 -10.45 -4.87
CA GLU A 148 -9.63 -11.29 -5.80
C GLU A 148 -8.12 -11.08 -5.65
N ASN A 149 -7.68 -9.82 -5.56
CA ASN A 149 -6.26 -9.50 -5.41
C ASN A 149 -5.72 -9.94 -4.05
N VAL A 150 -6.46 -9.73 -2.96
CA VAL A 150 -6.07 -10.21 -1.63
C VAL A 150 -6.02 -11.74 -1.60
N ALA A 151 -7.04 -12.43 -2.09
CA ALA A 151 -7.03 -13.89 -2.16
C ALA A 151 -5.85 -14.43 -2.95
N ARG A 152 -5.49 -13.79 -4.07
CA ARG A 152 -4.38 -14.21 -4.94
C ARG A 152 -3.00 -13.92 -4.36
N TYR A 153 -2.80 -12.78 -3.72
CA TYR A 153 -1.45 -12.29 -3.39
C TYR A 153 -1.14 -12.27 -1.89
N HIS A 154 -2.16 -12.34 -1.05
CA HIS A 154 -2.03 -12.50 0.40
C HIS A 154 -2.43 -13.91 0.84
N GLY A 155 -3.45 -14.48 0.22
CA GLY A 155 -4.08 -15.73 0.60
C GLY A 155 -5.24 -15.51 1.57
N ALA A 156 -5.44 -16.45 2.50
CA ALA A 156 -6.48 -16.30 3.52
C ALA A 156 -6.22 -15.07 4.39
N ALA A 157 -7.26 -14.28 4.61
CA ALA A 157 -7.24 -13.05 5.40
C ALA A 157 -8.48 -13.00 6.30
N ASP A 158 -8.56 -13.94 7.25
CA ASP A 158 -9.72 -14.08 8.15
C ASP A 158 -9.91 -12.86 9.07
N ASN A 159 -8.86 -12.06 9.20
CA ASN A 159 -8.83 -10.82 9.96
C ASN A 159 -9.13 -9.57 9.11
N TRP A 160 -9.59 -9.74 7.87
CA TRP A 160 -9.98 -8.67 6.98
C TRP A 160 -11.46 -8.73 6.61
N THR A 161 -12.12 -7.59 6.68
CA THR A 161 -13.50 -7.40 6.22
C THR A 161 -13.53 -6.27 5.21
N VAL A 162 -14.11 -6.48 4.02
CA VAL A 162 -14.39 -5.40 3.08
C VAL A 162 -15.89 -5.16 3.03
N ARG A 163 -16.29 -3.92 3.30
CA ARG A 163 -17.68 -3.43 3.30
C ARG A 163 -17.95 -2.62 2.05
N VAL A 164 -18.98 -2.99 1.31
CA VAL A 164 -19.46 -2.20 0.18
C VAL A 164 -20.43 -1.16 0.75
N ALA A 165 -19.91 0.02 1.05
CA ALA A 165 -20.68 1.11 1.68
C ALA A 165 -19.98 2.45 1.42
N ASP A 166 -20.80 3.51 1.39
CA ASP A 166 -20.30 4.88 1.35
C ASP A 166 -19.84 5.32 2.76
N ALA A 167 -18.56 5.58 2.91
CA ALA A 167 -17.98 6.01 4.18
C ALA A 167 -18.55 7.37 4.66
N PHE A 168 -19.08 8.18 3.76
CA PHE A 168 -19.72 9.46 4.12
C PHE A 168 -21.02 9.26 4.91
N GLU A 169 -21.67 8.10 4.77
CA GLU A 169 -22.85 7.74 5.58
C GLU A 169 -22.48 7.30 6.99
N GLY A 170 -21.24 6.91 7.22
CA GLY A 170 -20.69 6.54 8.53
C GLY A 170 -19.83 5.28 8.47
N LEU A 171 -19.15 5.03 9.58
CA LEU A 171 -18.35 3.82 9.82
C LEU A 171 -18.89 3.13 11.08
N ASP A 172 -18.97 1.80 11.06
CA ASP A 172 -19.50 1.01 12.18
C ASP A 172 -18.47 0.84 13.31
N GLU A 173 -17.18 0.90 12.96
CA GLU A 173 -16.08 0.68 13.90
C GLU A 173 -15.95 1.82 14.91
N ARG A 174 -15.46 1.48 16.10
CA ARG A 174 -15.15 2.40 17.21
C ARG A 174 -13.82 2.00 17.83
N ASP A 175 -13.17 2.98 18.43
CA ASP A 175 -11.90 2.81 19.16
C ASP A 175 -10.79 2.15 18.33
N VAL A 176 -10.77 2.43 17.00
CA VAL A 176 -9.73 1.93 16.10
C VAL A 176 -8.41 2.65 16.34
N ASP A 177 -7.32 1.94 16.13
CA ASP A 177 -5.97 2.48 16.33
C ASP A 177 -5.57 3.45 15.22
N ARG A 178 -5.88 3.10 13.97
CA ARG A 178 -5.44 3.82 12.76
C ARG A 178 -6.57 3.86 11.73
N LEU A 179 -6.68 4.98 11.05
CA LEU A 179 -7.65 5.15 9.99
C LEU A 179 -6.97 5.81 8.78
N ILE A 180 -7.07 5.19 7.63
CA ILE A 180 -6.49 5.67 6.38
C ILE A 180 -7.62 6.07 5.43
N VAL A 181 -7.48 7.24 4.79
CA VAL A 181 -8.46 7.76 3.82
C VAL A 181 -7.76 8.03 2.49
N ASP A 182 -8.16 7.29 1.47
CA ASP A 182 -7.80 7.51 0.06
C ASP A 182 -9.04 7.93 -0.73
N LEU A 183 -9.55 9.12 -0.43
CA LEU A 183 -10.67 9.75 -1.10
C LEU A 183 -10.35 11.21 -1.47
N ALA A 184 -11.08 11.73 -2.45
CA ALA A 184 -10.87 13.08 -2.96
C ALA A 184 -11.16 14.19 -1.94
N GLU A 185 -12.08 13.98 -1.00
CA GLU A 185 -12.59 15.00 -0.07
C GLU A 185 -12.58 14.52 1.40
N PRO A 186 -11.42 14.13 1.97
CA PRO A 186 -11.34 13.53 3.31
C PRO A 186 -11.79 14.49 4.42
N TRP A 187 -11.75 15.80 4.21
CA TRP A 187 -12.25 16.79 5.18
C TRP A 187 -13.73 16.64 5.51
N ARG A 188 -14.53 16.06 4.60
CA ARG A 188 -15.96 15.79 4.84
C ARG A 188 -16.19 14.61 5.80
N LEU A 189 -15.17 13.78 6.02
CA LEU A 189 -15.25 12.61 6.89
C LEU A 189 -14.77 12.87 8.32
N LEU A 190 -14.26 14.06 8.65
CA LEU A 190 -13.57 14.30 9.92
C LEU A 190 -14.43 14.01 11.15
N ASP A 191 -15.73 14.27 11.10
CA ASP A 191 -16.65 13.93 12.20
C ASP A 191 -16.84 12.41 12.34
N VAL A 192 -16.90 11.68 11.23
CA VAL A 192 -16.96 10.22 11.21
C VAL A 192 -15.66 9.65 11.74
N VAL A 193 -14.52 10.13 11.24
CA VAL A 193 -13.18 9.74 11.68
C VAL A 193 -12.99 9.97 13.18
N ALA A 194 -13.43 11.13 13.69
CA ALA A 194 -13.33 11.46 15.11
C ALA A 194 -14.12 10.52 16.01
N ARG A 195 -15.26 10.02 15.55
CA ARG A 195 -16.06 9.02 16.29
C ARG A 195 -15.50 7.61 16.20
N THR A 196 -14.74 7.31 15.15
CA THR A 196 -14.20 5.98 14.83
C THR A 196 -12.84 5.76 15.49
N LEU A 197 -11.92 6.72 15.38
CA LEU A 197 -10.60 6.65 15.99
C LEU A 197 -10.66 6.76 17.53
N ARG A 198 -9.85 5.98 18.23
CA ARG A 198 -9.62 6.20 19.67
C ARG A 198 -8.84 7.51 19.90
N PRO A 199 -8.90 8.12 21.08
CA PRO A 199 -8.00 9.21 21.47
C PRO A 199 -6.53 8.81 21.26
N GLY A 200 -5.73 9.69 20.66
CA GLY A 200 -4.34 9.42 20.26
C GLY A 200 -4.19 8.54 19.01
N GLY A 201 -5.28 8.01 18.45
CA GLY A 201 -5.28 7.30 17.17
C GLY A 201 -4.80 8.20 16.01
N VAL A 202 -4.25 7.60 14.96
CA VAL A 202 -3.71 8.31 13.80
C VAL A 202 -4.67 8.24 12.63
N LEU A 203 -5.01 9.40 12.09
CA LEU A 203 -5.56 9.58 10.76
C LEU A 203 -4.40 9.72 9.77
N THR A 204 -4.47 9.00 8.65
CA THR A 204 -3.61 9.20 7.48
C THR A 204 -4.48 9.47 6.28
N ALA A 205 -4.21 10.51 5.50
CA ALA A 205 -4.89 10.78 4.24
C ALA A 205 -3.90 10.84 3.08
N PHE A 206 -4.27 10.27 1.94
CA PHE A 206 -3.53 10.38 0.68
C PHE A 206 -4.27 11.33 -0.26
N LEU A 207 -3.58 12.35 -0.77
CA LEU A 207 -4.19 13.41 -1.57
C LEU A 207 -3.32 13.78 -2.77
N PRO A 208 -3.90 13.89 -3.97
CA PRO A 208 -3.14 14.15 -5.18
C PRO A 208 -2.69 15.61 -5.36
N THR A 209 -3.31 16.58 -4.66
CA THR A 209 -3.05 18.01 -4.93
C THR A 209 -2.80 18.83 -3.66
N VAL A 210 -1.97 19.88 -3.80
CA VAL A 210 -1.67 20.82 -2.71
C VAL A 210 -2.92 21.56 -2.20
N LEU A 211 -3.88 21.85 -3.08
CA LEU A 211 -5.13 22.51 -2.67
C LEU A 211 -5.97 21.62 -1.75
N GLN A 212 -6.06 20.31 -2.06
CA GLN A 212 -6.72 19.35 -1.18
C GLN A 212 -5.99 19.20 0.15
N VAL A 213 -4.65 19.18 0.13
CA VAL A 213 -3.84 19.17 1.36
C VAL A 213 -4.16 20.39 2.22
N LYS A 214 -4.14 21.59 1.62
CA LYS A 214 -4.45 22.83 2.35
C LYS A 214 -5.84 22.77 2.99
N GLN A 215 -6.85 22.34 2.24
CA GLN A 215 -8.23 22.23 2.73
C GLN A 215 -8.35 21.21 3.87
N LEU A 216 -7.71 20.05 3.76
CA LEU A 216 -7.72 19.05 4.83
C LEU A 216 -7.01 19.56 6.08
N VAL A 217 -5.83 20.17 5.94
CA VAL A 217 -5.05 20.68 7.07
C VAL A 217 -5.82 21.77 7.83
N ASP A 218 -6.49 22.70 7.12
CA ASP A 218 -7.33 23.71 7.74
C ASP A 218 -8.49 23.10 8.53
N ALA A 219 -9.17 22.12 7.95
CA ALA A 219 -10.27 21.43 8.60
C ALA A 219 -9.82 20.61 9.83
N LEU A 220 -8.65 19.96 9.76
CA LEU A 220 -8.06 19.23 10.89
C LEU A 220 -7.75 20.17 12.06
N ARG A 221 -7.14 21.33 11.78
CA ARG A 221 -6.79 22.34 12.79
C ARG A 221 -8.01 23.01 13.43
N ALA A 222 -9.11 23.09 12.69
CA ALA A 222 -10.37 23.63 13.20
C ALA A 222 -11.15 22.60 14.05
N GLY A 223 -10.83 21.31 13.95
CA GLY A 223 -11.51 20.20 14.61
C GLY A 223 -10.76 19.65 15.82
N CYS A 224 -11.04 18.39 16.15
CA CYS A 224 -10.45 17.67 17.29
C CYS A 224 -9.19 16.89 16.91
N PHE A 225 -8.36 17.42 16.01
CA PHE A 225 -7.12 16.81 15.55
C PHE A 225 -5.93 17.72 15.81
N GLY A 226 -4.77 17.12 16.05
CA GLY A 226 -3.52 17.85 16.28
C GLY A 226 -2.32 17.06 15.74
N ALA A 227 -1.10 17.56 15.97
CA ALA A 227 0.13 16.99 15.43
C ALA A 227 0.02 16.72 13.92
N VAL A 228 -0.43 17.73 13.17
CA VAL A 228 -0.66 17.62 11.72
C VAL A 228 0.66 17.73 10.99
N GLU A 229 1.03 16.69 10.27
CA GLU A 229 2.22 16.62 9.43
C GLU A 229 1.82 16.35 7.97
N THR A 230 2.56 16.95 7.05
CA THR A 230 2.38 16.70 5.61
C THR A 230 3.69 16.24 5.01
N LEU A 231 3.63 15.17 4.22
CA LEU A 231 4.80 14.52 3.62
C LEU A 231 4.55 14.26 2.14
N GLU A 232 5.55 14.51 1.31
CA GLU A 232 5.65 13.99 -0.06
C GLU A 232 6.88 13.09 -0.16
N THR A 233 6.76 11.93 -0.83
CA THR A 233 7.86 11.01 -1.03
C THR A 233 8.31 10.92 -2.47
N LEU A 234 9.61 10.93 -2.67
CA LEU A 234 10.26 10.80 -3.97
C LEU A 234 11.19 9.59 -3.96
N ALA A 235 11.00 8.67 -4.91
CA ALA A 235 11.88 7.52 -5.05
C ALA A 235 12.70 7.64 -6.33
N ARG A 236 14.01 7.76 -6.20
CA ARG A 236 14.93 7.83 -7.32
C ARG A 236 15.77 6.58 -7.41
N PHE A 237 15.55 5.80 -8.47
CA PHE A 237 16.36 4.62 -8.77
C PHE A 237 17.65 5.00 -9.48
N TRP A 238 18.67 4.18 -9.32
CA TRP A 238 19.97 4.33 -9.95
C TRP A 238 20.25 3.15 -10.88
N HIS A 239 20.87 3.44 -12.00
CA HIS A 239 21.47 2.45 -12.86
C HIS A 239 22.95 2.33 -12.46
N VAL A 240 23.33 1.11 -12.04
CA VAL A 240 24.70 0.81 -11.66
C VAL A 240 25.16 -0.41 -12.44
N HIS A 241 25.99 -0.19 -13.46
CA HIS A 241 26.53 -1.27 -14.30
C HIS A 241 27.90 -0.86 -14.80
N ASP A 242 28.91 -1.66 -14.48
CA ASP A 242 30.32 -1.40 -14.78
C ASP A 242 30.76 0.04 -14.43
N ARG A 243 31.12 0.83 -15.44
CA ARG A 243 31.50 2.24 -15.30
C ARG A 243 30.32 3.21 -15.42
N SER A 244 29.11 2.72 -15.71
CA SER A 244 27.92 3.53 -15.86
C SER A 244 27.16 3.58 -14.55
N ILE A 245 27.38 4.63 -13.77
CA ILE A 245 26.71 4.91 -12.51
C ILE A 245 25.94 6.21 -12.66
N ARG A 246 24.62 6.12 -12.75
CA ARG A 246 23.77 7.28 -13.01
C ARG A 246 22.32 7.06 -12.51
N PRO A 247 21.58 8.14 -12.24
CA PRO A 247 20.14 8.01 -11.99
C PRO A 247 19.42 7.35 -13.16
N ALA A 248 18.37 6.59 -12.87
CA ALA A 248 17.46 6.09 -13.89
C ALA A 248 16.85 7.26 -14.68
N HIS A 249 16.65 7.07 -15.98
CA HIS A 249 16.07 8.13 -16.84
C HIS A 249 14.63 8.49 -16.45
N ARG A 250 13.86 7.49 -16.00
CA ARG A 250 12.48 7.68 -15.57
C ARG A 250 12.42 7.73 -14.06
N MET A 251 11.69 8.70 -13.54
CA MET A 251 11.37 8.85 -12.15
C MET A 251 9.88 9.17 -12.04
N VAL A 252 9.15 8.40 -11.26
CA VAL A 252 7.82 8.80 -10.83
C VAL A 252 8.02 9.66 -9.59
N ALA A 253 8.00 10.98 -9.78
CA ALA A 253 8.25 11.93 -8.72
C ALA A 253 7.00 12.11 -7.86
N HIS A 254 6.00 12.81 -8.41
CA HIS A 254 4.75 13.09 -7.72
C HIS A 254 3.72 12.00 -7.98
N THR A 255 3.10 11.51 -6.91
CA THR A 255 1.91 10.63 -6.95
C THR A 255 0.81 11.16 -6.04
N GLY A 256 1.20 11.84 -4.96
CA GLY A 256 0.32 12.43 -3.97
C GLY A 256 1.08 12.85 -2.72
N PHE A 257 0.36 13.49 -1.83
CA PHE A 257 0.80 13.92 -0.51
C PHE A 257 0.17 13.04 0.55
N LEU A 258 0.89 12.82 1.63
CA LEU A 258 0.42 12.14 2.84
C LEU A 258 0.20 13.20 3.93
N VAL A 259 -0.96 13.18 4.54
CA VAL A 259 -1.29 14.02 5.69
C VAL A 259 -1.56 13.11 6.88
N PHE A 260 -0.85 13.33 7.97
CA PHE A 260 -1.01 12.61 9.23
C PHE A 260 -1.56 13.55 10.29
N ALA A 261 -2.43 13.03 11.16
CA ALA A 261 -2.96 13.79 12.28
C ALA A 261 -3.31 12.84 13.44
N ARG A 262 -3.26 13.35 14.67
CA ARG A 262 -3.67 12.63 15.88
C ARG A 262 -5.05 13.09 16.32
N ARG A 263 -5.95 12.14 16.64
CA ARG A 263 -7.20 12.46 17.32
C ARG A 263 -6.91 12.90 18.76
N LEU A 264 -7.37 14.07 19.13
CA LEU A 264 -7.20 14.61 20.48
C LEU A 264 -8.25 14.00 21.43
N ALA A 265 -7.89 13.82 22.70
CA ALA A 265 -8.86 13.54 23.76
C ALA A 265 -9.71 14.80 23.99
N GLY A 266 -11.03 14.63 24.19
CA GLY A 266 -11.94 15.76 24.38
C GLY A 266 -11.53 16.65 25.55
N ASN A 267 -11.15 17.86 25.22
CA ASN A 267 -11.30 19.15 25.90
C ASN A 267 -10.67 20.19 24.98
N SER A 268 -11.45 20.76 24.11
CA SER A 268 -11.05 21.69 23.05
C SER A 268 -10.45 23.02 23.58
N GLU A 269 -10.50 23.29 24.87
CA GLU A 269 -9.99 24.54 25.42
C GLU A 269 -8.47 24.58 25.61
N LEU A 270 -7.82 23.41 25.76
CA LEU A 270 -6.36 23.34 25.94
C LEU A 270 -5.56 23.16 24.64
N THR A 271 -6.24 23.03 23.50
CA THR A 271 -5.61 22.62 22.24
C THR A 271 -5.76 23.61 21.08
N ARG A 272 -6.28 24.81 21.33
CA ARG A 272 -6.17 25.87 20.32
C ARG A 272 -4.70 26.25 20.20
N PRO A 273 -4.05 26.07 19.04
CA PRO A 273 -2.73 26.64 18.84
C PRO A 273 -2.86 28.16 19.04
N GLU A 274 -1.95 28.73 19.77
CA GLU A 274 -1.80 30.18 19.79
C GLU A 274 -1.67 30.65 18.34
N PRO A 275 -2.28 31.80 17.98
CA PRO A 275 -2.10 32.37 16.65
C PRO A 275 -0.59 32.52 16.42
N CYS A 276 -0.13 31.94 15.31
CA CYS A 276 1.27 32.01 14.91
C CYS A 276 1.70 33.48 14.92
N SER A 277 2.49 33.86 15.90
CA SER A 277 3.15 35.18 15.89
C SER A 277 4.06 35.15 14.66
N THR A 278 3.83 36.08 13.76
CA THR A 278 4.70 36.33 12.61
C THR A 278 6.01 36.95 13.13
N ASP A 279 6.86 36.16 13.78
CA ASP A 279 8.22 36.55 14.07
C ASP A 279 9.13 36.00 12.98
N GLU A 280 9.51 36.93 12.13
CA GLU A 280 10.61 36.82 11.19
C GLU A 280 11.90 36.38 11.92
N HIS A 281 12.26 35.10 11.79
CA HIS A 281 13.65 34.73 11.95
C HIS A 281 14.28 34.52 10.56
N VAL A 282 14.72 35.67 10.03
CA VAL A 282 15.79 35.73 9.03
C VAL A 282 17.00 35.00 9.61
N HIS A 283 17.32 33.84 9.11
CA HIS A 283 18.63 33.25 9.34
C HIS A 283 19.65 34.01 8.51
N ALA A 284 20.39 34.88 9.19
CA ALA A 284 21.72 35.32 8.76
C ALA A 284 22.73 34.29 9.28
N GLY A 285 23.55 33.73 8.40
CA GLY A 285 24.69 32.85 8.71
C GLY A 285 24.89 31.77 7.68
#